data_58fe75eb2f7e98b746b4b6dec0dee46c
#
_entry.id   58fe75eb2f7e98b746b4b6dec0dee46c
#
_cell.length_a   1.000
_cell.length_b   1.000
_cell.length_c   1.000
_cell.angle_alpha   90.00
_cell.angle_beta   90.00
_cell.angle_gamma   90.00
#
_symmetry.space_group_name_H-M   'P 1'
#
loop_
_entity.id
_entity.type
_entity.pdbx_description
1 polymer ?
#
loop_
_entity_poly.entity_id
_entity_poly.type
_entity_poly.pdbx_seq_one_letter_code
_entity_poly.pdbx_strand_id
1 'polypeptide(L)'
;DMRGRGAPAAAADEEVEIAGARAMLPLGVSELRGTSHCGRDLLRVIPLTRWDVEQAALHLVGSPAEVASRVRHGGFLCDAELFEHGFFGISAAEAAAMDPQQRQLLECGYSALRAAGASKAALAGAAVGVHVGQWASEFGGVLLGTAAGRSVYASTGFSCSVTCGRVSFALGLQGPCASYDTACSASLVANHGSVRALQRVECDAAM
;
A
#
# COMPACT_ATOMS: atom_id res chain seq x y z
N ASP A 1 31.05 -5.00 34.79
CA ASP A 1 31.89 -4.43 33.73
C ASP A 1 31.24 -4.58 32.37
N MET A 2 30.32 -3.65 32.06
CA MET A 2 29.66 -3.60 30.75
C MET A 2 30.34 -2.51 29.89
N ARG A 3 31.64 -2.65 29.64
CA ARG A 3 32.36 -1.77 28.73
C ARG A 3 32.74 -2.54 27.46
N GLY A 4 32.20 -2.05 26.34
CA GLY A 4 32.90 -2.08 25.08
C GLY A 4 32.76 -3.32 24.22
N ARG A 5 31.55 -3.57 23.68
CA ARG A 5 31.51 -3.98 22.28
C ARG A 5 31.21 -2.72 21.47
N GLY A 6 32.25 -2.17 20.88
CA GLY A 6 32.10 -1.14 19.88
C GLY A 6 31.10 -1.61 18.84
N ALA A 7 30.03 -0.85 18.63
CA ALA A 7 29.16 -1.07 17.49
C ALA A 7 30.06 -1.07 16.24
N PRO A 8 29.90 -2.00 15.30
CA PRO A 8 30.59 -1.91 14.04
C PRO A 8 30.27 -0.53 13.46
N ALA A 9 31.31 0.19 13.04
CA ALA A 9 31.17 1.46 12.33
C ALA A 9 30.17 1.20 11.20
N ALA A 10 29.04 1.91 11.23
CA ALA A 10 28.04 1.82 10.21
C ALA A 10 28.75 2.03 8.86
N ALA A 11 28.56 1.11 7.93
CA ALA A 11 28.86 1.32 6.52
C ALA A 11 27.88 2.42 6.03
N ALA A 12 28.25 3.69 6.24
CA ALA A 12 27.37 4.84 6.07
C ALA A 12 27.18 5.20 4.58
N ASP A 13 27.88 4.54 3.67
CA ASP A 13 27.97 4.92 2.25
C ASP A 13 27.70 3.76 1.26
N GLU A 14 27.09 2.66 1.68
CA GLU A 14 26.65 1.68 0.68
C GLU A 14 25.47 2.24 -0.11
N GLU A 15 25.67 2.39 -1.43
CA GLU A 15 24.61 2.78 -2.35
C GLU A 15 23.51 1.72 -2.38
N VAL A 16 22.26 2.15 -2.23
CA VAL A 16 21.08 1.31 -2.35
C VAL A 16 20.44 1.56 -3.69
N GLU A 17 20.29 0.49 -4.49
CA GLU A 17 19.71 0.56 -5.82
C GLU A 17 18.21 0.25 -5.78
N ILE A 18 17.42 0.95 -6.62
CA ILE A 18 16.02 0.62 -6.90
C ILE A 18 15.97 -0.35 -8.07
N ALA A 19 15.86 -1.64 -7.79
CA ALA A 19 15.84 -2.70 -8.79
C ALA A 19 14.48 -2.85 -9.51
N GLY A 20 13.39 -2.41 -8.91
CA GLY A 20 12.06 -2.47 -9.50
C GLY A 20 11.09 -1.49 -8.86
N ALA A 21 10.15 -1.03 -9.66
CA ALA A 21 9.09 -0.13 -9.19
C ALA A 21 7.76 -0.44 -9.90
N ARG A 22 6.67 -0.22 -9.21
CA ARG A 22 5.31 -0.30 -9.75
C ARG A 22 4.45 0.79 -9.15
N ALA A 23 3.56 1.37 -9.96
CA ALA A 23 2.59 2.35 -9.52
C ALA A 23 1.19 1.96 -10.01
N MET A 24 0.19 2.23 -9.17
CA MET A 24 -1.22 2.29 -9.56
C MET A 24 -1.69 3.73 -9.39
N LEU A 25 -1.99 4.36 -10.50
CA LEU A 25 -2.45 5.76 -10.55
C LEU A 25 -3.87 5.81 -11.13
N PRO A 26 -4.60 6.91 -10.90
CA PRO A 26 -5.91 7.08 -11.49
C PRO A 26 -5.91 6.85 -13.01
N LEU A 27 -7.05 6.44 -13.57
CA LEU A 27 -7.25 6.14 -15.00
C LEU A 27 -6.40 4.97 -15.53
N GLY A 28 -5.96 4.05 -14.66
CA GLY A 28 -5.17 2.88 -15.04
C GLY A 28 -3.73 3.21 -15.43
N VAL A 29 -3.24 4.40 -15.10
CA VAL A 29 -1.85 4.78 -15.37
C VAL A 29 -0.92 4.01 -14.44
N SER A 30 0.12 3.39 -15.00
CA SER A 30 1.13 2.62 -14.27
C SER A 30 2.52 3.27 -14.30
N GLU A 31 2.68 4.37 -15.04
CA GLU A 31 3.95 5.07 -15.21
C GLU A 31 3.91 6.48 -14.63
N LEU A 32 4.51 6.64 -13.44
CA LEU A 32 4.60 7.94 -12.78
C LEU A 32 5.44 8.94 -13.59
N ARG A 33 6.55 8.47 -14.17
CA ARG A 33 7.50 9.33 -14.89
C ARG A 33 6.87 9.97 -16.13
N GLY A 34 6.21 9.19 -16.98
CA GLY A 34 5.51 9.70 -18.17
C GLY A 34 4.39 10.67 -17.81
N THR A 35 3.62 10.37 -16.76
CA THR A 35 2.53 11.21 -16.29
C THR A 35 3.03 12.57 -15.79
N SER A 36 4.11 12.59 -15.01
CA SER A 36 4.72 13.83 -14.49
C SER A 36 5.31 14.69 -15.59
N HIS A 37 5.98 14.09 -16.58
CA HIS A 37 6.56 14.83 -17.71
C HIS A 37 5.53 15.47 -18.63
N CYS A 38 4.38 14.80 -18.82
CA CYS A 38 3.31 15.31 -19.68
C CYS A 38 2.38 16.30 -18.98
N GLY A 39 2.53 16.52 -17.66
CA GLY A 39 1.64 17.36 -16.87
C GLY A 39 0.17 16.91 -16.94
N ARG A 40 -0.07 15.62 -17.08
CA ARG A 40 -1.41 15.07 -17.28
C ARG A 40 -2.24 15.19 -16.01
N ASP A 41 -3.41 15.82 -16.12
CA ASP A 41 -4.41 15.82 -15.07
C ASP A 41 -5.11 14.43 -15.02
N LEU A 42 -5.06 13.78 -13.88
CA LEU A 42 -5.69 12.49 -13.62
C LEU A 42 -7.00 12.61 -12.82
N LEU A 43 -7.38 13.86 -12.46
CA LEU A 43 -8.66 14.09 -11.80
C LEU A 43 -9.79 14.01 -12.82
N ARG A 44 -10.93 13.53 -12.38
CA ARG A 44 -12.17 13.48 -13.19
C ARG A 44 -13.40 13.66 -12.32
N VAL A 45 -14.51 13.96 -12.94
CA VAL A 45 -15.82 13.92 -12.27
C VAL A 45 -16.06 12.52 -11.72
N ILE A 46 -16.59 12.45 -10.51
CA ILE A 46 -16.91 11.19 -9.84
C ILE A 46 -17.83 10.35 -10.73
N PRO A 47 -17.43 9.14 -11.12
CA PRO A 47 -18.27 8.30 -11.95
C PRO A 47 -19.45 7.72 -11.16
N LEU A 48 -20.60 7.56 -11.79
CA LEU A 48 -21.80 6.99 -11.18
C LEU A 48 -21.58 5.58 -10.63
N THR A 49 -20.59 4.86 -11.14
CA THR A 49 -20.17 3.54 -10.60
C THR A 49 -19.57 3.63 -9.20
N ARG A 50 -19.19 4.81 -8.73
CA ARG A 50 -18.70 5.06 -7.36
C ARG A 50 -19.84 5.55 -6.47
N TRP A 51 -20.42 6.70 -6.81
CA TRP A 51 -21.64 7.22 -6.18
C TRP A 51 -22.25 8.33 -7.04
N ASP A 52 -23.54 8.60 -6.79
CA ASP A 52 -24.24 9.71 -7.41
C ASP A 52 -23.85 11.03 -6.75
N VAL A 53 -23.02 11.82 -7.44
CA VAL A 53 -22.52 13.09 -6.94
C VAL A 53 -23.63 14.16 -6.81
N GLU A 54 -24.70 14.07 -7.60
CA GLU A 54 -25.83 15.01 -7.51
C GLU A 54 -26.62 14.76 -6.22
N GLN A 55 -26.85 13.51 -5.89
CA GLN A 55 -27.48 13.10 -4.63
C GLN A 55 -26.59 13.49 -3.42
N ALA A 56 -25.28 13.22 -3.50
CA ALA A 56 -24.35 13.60 -2.46
C ALA A 56 -24.28 15.13 -2.28
N ALA A 57 -24.38 15.90 -3.35
CA ALA A 57 -24.38 17.36 -3.31
C ALA A 57 -25.57 17.93 -2.53
N LEU A 58 -26.69 17.22 -2.41
CA LEU A 58 -27.85 17.66 -1.60
C LEU A 58 -27.49 17.81 -0.12
N HIS A 59 -26.54 17.07 0.39
CA HIS A 59 -26.04 17.17 1.77
C HIS A 59 -25.15 18.42 1.97
N LEU A 60 -24.76 19.07 0.88
CA LEU A 60 -23.94 20.29 0.87
C LEU A 60 -24.76 21.56 0.67
N VAL A 61 -26.07 21.49 0.79
CA VAL A 61 -26.95 22.66 0.68
C VAL A 61 -26.53 23.72 1.70
N GLY A 62 -26.26 24.93 1.20
CA GLY A 62 -25.72 26.02 2.00
C GLY A 62 -24.20 26.12 2.04
N SER A 63 -23.47 25.17 1.44
CA SER A 63 -22.02 25.28 1.27
C SER A 63 -21.67 26.27 0.15
N PRO A 64 -20.50 26.94 0.21
CA PRO A 64 -20.02 27.79 -0.88
C PRO A 64 -19.96 27.01 -2.22
N ALA A 65 -20.30 27.66 -3.34
CA ALA A 65 -20.29 27.01 -4.64
C ALA A 65 -18.93 26.40 -5.02
N GLU A 66 -17.85 26.99 -4.54
CA GLU A 66 -16.49 26.44 -4.71
C GLU A 66 -16.29 25.09 -4.03
N VAL A 67 -16.86 24.89 -2.83
CA VAL A 67 -16.82 23.61 -2.11
C VAL A 67 -17.63 22.56 -2.88
N ALA A 68 -18.85 22.92 -3.28
CA ALA A 68 -19.72 22.05 -4.07
C ALA A 68 -19.06 21.62 -5.40
N SER A 69 -18.30 22.51 -6.04
CA SER A 69 -17.56 22.19 -7.27
C SER A 69 -16.41 21.23 -7.01
N ARG A 70 -15.64 21.42 -5.94
CA ARG A 70 -14.44 20.59 -5.62
C ARG A 70 -14.81 19.16 -5.28
N VAL A 71 -15.88 18.95 -4.52
CA VAL A 71 -16.31 17.60 -4.11
C VAL A 71 -16.85 16.75 -5.26
N ARG A 72 -16.98 17.32 -6.46
CA ARG A 72 -17.42 16.62 -7.68
C ARG A 72 -16.29 15.91 -8.41
N HIS A 73 -15.03 16.12 -8.02
CA HIS A 73 -13.87 15.60 -8.72
C HIS A 73 -12.97 14.80 -7.79
N GLY A 74 -12.31 13.77 -8.34
CA GLY A 74 -11.34 12.97 -7.62
C GLY A 74 -10.49 12.12 -8.54
N GLY A 75 -9.41 11.57 -8.00
CA GLY A 75 -8.57 10.59 -8.66
C GLY A 75 -9.04 9.17 -8.32
N PHE A 76 -9.55 8.44 -9.31
CA PHE A 76 -10.09 7.10 -9.11
C PHE A 76 -9.22 6.06 -9.79
N LEU A 77 -8.78 5.06 -9.01
CA LEU A 77 -8.13 3.88 -9.54
C LEU A 77 -9.14 3.05 -10.35
N CYS A 78 -8.67 2.44 -11.42
CA CYS A 78 -9.43 1.44 -12.15
C CYS A 78 -9.27 0.09 -11.45
N ASP A 79 -10.36 -0.70 -11.46
CA ASP A 79 -10.36 -2.10 -11.00
C ASP A 79 -9.85 -2.29 -9.55
N ALA A 80 -9.95 -1.25 -8.71
CA ALA A 80 -9.49 -1.29 -7.32
C ALA A 80 -10.25 -2.29 -6.44
N GLU A 81 -11.44 -2.72 -6.88
CA GLU A 81 -12.25 -3.76 -6.29
C GLU A 81 -11.80 -5.18 -6.63
N LEU A 82 -11.08 -5.36 -7.75
CA LEU A 82 -10.59 -6.66 -8.20
C LEU A 82 -9.37 -7.10 -7.37
N PHE A 83 -9.30 -8.40 -7.10
CA PHE A 83 -8.18 -8.98 -6.38
C PHE A 83 -8.09 -10.49 -6.64
N GLU A 84 -6.94 -10.95 -7.14
CA GLU A 84 -6.68 -12.37 -7.37
C GLU A 84 -6.24 -13.06 -6.06
N HIS A 85 -7.18 -13.23 -5.15
CA HIS A 85 -6.91 -13.77 -3.82
C HIS A 85 -6.30 -15.18 -3.83
N GLY A 86 -6.72 -16.03 -4.78
CA GLY A 86 -6.23 -17.40 -4.91
C GLY A 86 -4.74 -17.47 -5.19
N PHE A 87 -4.20 -16.51 -5.96
CA PHE A 87 -2.77 -16.41 -6.22
C PHE A 87 -1.95 -16.22 -4.92
N PHE A 88 -2.49 -15.49 -3.95
CA PHE A 88 -1.85 -15.23 -2.67
C PHE A 88 -2.19 -16.26 -1.59
N GLY A 89 -2.98 -17.29 -1.90
CA GLY A 89 -3.42 -18.29 -0.93
C GLY A 89 -4.44 -17.75 0.09
N ILE A 90 -5.12 -16.65 -0.25
CA ILE A 90 -6.12 -15.99 0.60
C ILE A 90 -7.49 -16.52 0.23
N SER A 91 -8.32 -16.85 1.24
CA SER A 91 -9.69 -17.29 1.00
C SER A 91 -10.58 -16.13 0.52
N ALA A 92 -11.65 -16.46 -0.20
CA ALA A 92 -12.64 -15.46 -0.62
C ALA A 92 -13.27 -14.72 0.58
N ALA A 93 -13.51 -15.42 1.69
CA ALA A 93 -14.06 -14.84 2.90
C ALA A 93 -13.08 -13.85 3.57
N GLU A 94 -11.81 -14.16 3.58
CA GLU A 94 -10.76 -13.26 4.06
C GLU A 94 -10.61 -12.04 3.13
N ALA A 95 -10.54 -12.27 1.81
CA ALA A 95 -10.42 -11.22 0.81
C ALA A 95 -11.59 -10.22 0.89
N ALA A 96 -12.81 -10.68 1.16
CA ALA A 96 -13.98 -9.82 1.36
C ALA A 96 -13.87 -8.91 2.60
N ALA A 97 -13.10 -9.30 3.60
CA ALA A 97 -12.87 -8.51 4.80
C ALA A 97 -11.61 -7.62 4.72
N MET A 98 -10.80 -7.76 3.66
CA MET A 98 -9.56 -6.99 3.50
C MET A 98 -9.80 -5.60 2.93
N ASP A 99 -9.16 -4.62 3.53
CA ASP A 99 -9.04 -3.27 3.00
C ASP A 99 -8.51 -3.30 1.55
N PRO A 100 -9.09 -2.52 0.64
CA PRO A 100 -8.53 -2.34 -0.71
C PRO A 100 -7.05 -2.00 -0.73
N GLN A 101 -6.55 -1.21 0.23
CA GLN A 101 -5.13 -0.89 0.35
C GLN A 101 -4.27 -2.15 0.54
N GLN A 102 -4.69 -3.08 1.41
CA GLN A 102 -3.96 -4.34 1.63
C GLN A 102 -3.93 -5.22 0.38
N ARG A 103 -5.05 -5.28 -0.36
CA ARG A 103 -5.15 -6.05 -1.61
C ARG A 103 -4.24 -5.47 -2.70
N GLN A 104 -4.29 -4.17 -2.90
CA GLN A 104 -3.45 -3.46 -3.87
C GLN A 104 -1.97 -3.54 -3.53
N LEU A 105 -1.59 -3.47 -2.25
CA LEU A 105 -0.20 -3.63 -1.83
C LEU A 105 0.35 -5.03 -2.13
N LEU A 106 -0.46 -6.08 -2.00
CA LEU A 106 -0.07 -7.42 -2.42
C LEU A 106 0.21 -7.50 -3.92
N GLU A 107 -0.67 -6.98 -4.75
CA GLU A 107 -0.53 -7.04 -6.22
C GLU A 107 0.58 -6.13 -6.73
N CYS A 108 0.60 -4.87 -6.27
CA CYS A 108 1.65 -3.92 -6.66
C CYS A 108 3.02 -4.34 -6.13
N GLY A 109 3.09 -4.77 -4.87
CA GLY A 109 4.33 -5.21 -4.26
C GLY A 109 4.92 -6.42 -4.97
N TYR A 110 4.10 -7.44 -5.22
CA TYR A 110 4.54 -8.59 -6.02
C TYR A 110 4.95 -8.19 -7.43
N SER A 111 4.22 -7.29 -8.08
CA SER A 111 4.56 -6.80 -9.41
C SER A 111 5.89 -6.05 -9.43
N ALA A 112 6.22 -5.27 -8.39
CA ALA A 112 7.51 -4.59 -8.25
C ALA A 112 8.66 -5.59 -8.07
N LEU A 113 8.47 -6.60 -7.20
CA LEU A 113 9.45 -7.68 -7.01
C LEU A 113 9.67 -8.48 -8.30
N ARG A 114 8.61 -8.74 -9.06
CA ARG A 114 8.72 -9.36 -10.38
C ARG A 114 9.50 -8.50 -11.38
N ALA A 115 9.29 -7.20 -11.38
CA ALA A 115 10.05 -6.26 -12.21
C ALA A 115 11.54 -6.23 -11.84
N ALA A 116 11.87 -6.49 -10.58
CA ALA A 116 13.24 -6.68 -10.09
C ALA A 116 13.81 -8.09 -10.38
N GLY A 117 13.07 -8.95 -11.12
CA GLY A 117 13.52 -10.29 -11.49
C GLY A 117 13.17 -11.42 -10.49
N ALA A 118 12.52 -11.12 -9.36
CA ALA A 118 12.17 -12.14 -8.37
C ALA A 118 10.98 -13.00 -8.84
N SER A 119 11.07 -14.32 -8.66
CA SER A 119 9.94 -15.23 -8.84
C SER A 119 9.27 -15.51 -7.47
N LYS A 120 7.99 -15.92 -7.49
CA LYS A 120 7.29 -16.27 -6.23
C LYS A 120 7.99 -17.38 -5.46
N ALA A 121 8.57 -18.36 -6.16
CA ALA A 121 9.33 -19.45 -5.54
C ALA A 121 10.62 -18.95 -4.86
N ALA A 122 11.29 -17.96 -5.47
CA ALA A 122 12.52 -17.38 -4.92
C ALA A 122 12.25 -16.48 -3.70
N LEU A 123 11.03 -15.94 -3.57
CA LEU A 123 10.64 -15.10 -2.44
C LEU A 123 10.38 -15.92 -1.16
N ALA A 124 9.96 -17.17 -1.30
CA ALA A 124 9.64 -18.02 -0.16
C ALA A 124 10.89 -18.26 0.71
N GLY A 125 10.88 -17.75 1.92
CA GLY A 125 12.00 -17.85 2.87
C GLY A 125 13.10 -16.79 2.66
N ALA A 126 12.96 -15.89 1.67
CA ALA A 126 13.95 -14.86 1.41
C ALA A 126 13.96 -13.77 2.49
N ALA A 127 15.16 -13.27 2.81
CA ALA A 127 15.37 -12.16 3.76
C ALA A 127 15.03 -10.81 3.11
N VAL A 128 13.77 -10.65 2.72
CA VAL A 128 13.25 -9.40 2.13
C VAL A 128 12.46 -8.63 3.18
N GLY A 129 12.86 -7.39 3.44
CA GLY A 129 12.16 -6.47 4.33
C GLY A 129 10.90 -5.89 3.68
N VAL A 130 9.87 -5.63 4.49
CA VAL A 130 8.60 -5.03 4.03
C VAL A 130 8.30 -3.78 4.85
N HIS A 131 8.36 -2.62 4.22
CA HIS A 131 8.12 -1.33 4.86
C HIS A 131 6.98 -0.62 4.15
N VAL A 132 5.85 -0.44 4.82
CA VAL A 132 4.63 0.11 4.24
C VAL A 132 4.33 1.48 4.82
N GLY A 133 4.26 2.49 3.97
CA GLY A 133 3.70 3.80 4.32
C GLY A 133 2.21 3.81 4.03
N GLN A 134 1.39 3.98 5.06
CA GLN A 134 -0.06 3.93 4.97
C GLN A 134 -0.66 4.94 5.93
N TRP A 135 -1.75 5.57 5.54
CA TRP A 135 -2.59 6.34 6.45
C TRP A 135 -3.81 5.52 6.88
N ALA A 136 -4.54 6.05 7.88
CA ALA A 136 -5.73 5.43 8.44
C ALA A 136 -6.69 4.88 7.38
N SER A 137 -7.32 3.76 7.70
CA SER A 137 -8.30 3.12 6.83
C SER A 137 -9.72 3.52 7.26
N GLU A 138 -10.49 4.09 6.34
CA GLU A 138 -11.92 4.30 6.51
C GLU A 138 -12.73 3.02 6.22
N PHE A 139 -12.11 2.02 5.63
CA PHE A 139 -12.73 0.75 5.25
C PHE A 139 -13.34 0.02 6.45
N GLY A 140 -12.75 0.16 7.64
CA GLY A 140 -13.30 -0.42 8.87
C GLY A 140 -14.75 0.00 9.12
N GLY A 141 -15.08 1.28 8.89
CA GLY A 141 -16.46 1.78 9.00
C GLY A 141 -17.42 1.13 7.99
N VAL A 142 -16.96 0.95 6.76
CA VAL A 142 -17.74 0.26 5.72
C VAL A 142 -17.90 -1.23 6.04
N LEU A 143 -16.80 -1.89 6.41
CA LEU A 143 -16.75 -3.32 6.69
C LEU A 143 -17.70 -3.72 7.81
N LEU A 144 -17.72 -2.98 8.92
CA LEU A 144 -18.56 -3.29 10.09
C LEU A 144 -20.07 -3.27 9.77
N GLY A 145 -20.48 -2.55 8.73
CA GLY A 145 -21.87 -2.56 8.22
C GLY A 145 -22.23 -3.79 7.36
N THR A 146 -21.26 -4.65 7.05
CA THR A 146 -21.45 -5.80 6.14
C THR A 146 -21.41 -7.15 6.87
N ALA A 147 -21.79 -8.23 6.17
CA ALA A 147 -21.67 -9.59 6.68
C ALA A 147 -20.19 -9.97 6.96
N ALA A 148 -19.25 -9.49 6.13
CA ALA A 148 -17.82 -9.73 6.30
C ALA A 148 -17.26 -9.07 7.57
N GLY A 149 -17.85 -7.98 8.05
CA GLY A 149 -17.50 -7.33 9.31
C GLY A 149 -17.77 -8.14 10.57
N ARG A 150 -18.54 -9.23 10.45
CA ARG A 150 -18.80 -10.19 11.55
C ARG A 150 -17.88 -11.42 11.46
N SER A 151 -17.00 -11.49 10.48
CA SER A 151 -16.08 -12.60 10.31
C SER A 151 -14.88 -12.49 11.26
N VAL A 152 -14.18 -13.61 11.45
CA VAL A 152 -12.93 -13.65 12.22
C VAL A 152 -11.81 -12.83 11.57
N TYR A 153 -11.96 -12.48 10.31
CA TYR A 153 -11.00 -11.69 9.52
C TYR A 153 -11.18 -10.17 9.67
N ALA A 154 -12.30 -9.73 10.26
CA ALA A 154 -12.66 -8.31 10.27
C ALA A 154 -11.58 -7.44 10.93
N SER A 155 -11.07 -7.85 12.11
CA SER A 155 -10.08 -7.07 12.85
C SER A 155 -8.74 -6.91 12.13
N THR A 156 -8.32 -7.91 11.36
CA THR A 156 -7.07 -7.89 10.59
C THR A 156 -7.24 -7.24 9.23
N GLY A 157 -8.47 -7.17 8.74
CA GLY A 157 -8.81 -6.68 7.42
C GLY A 157 -8.48 -5.21 7.18
N PHE A 158 -8.57 -4.37 8.22
CA PHE A 158 -8.31 -2.93 8.11
C PHE A 158 -7.22 -2.41 9.05
N SER A 159 -6.52 -3.29 9.75
CA SER A 159 -5.47 -2.89 10.69
C SER A 159 -4.19 -2.49 9.95
N CYS A 160 -3.75 -1.25 10.15
CA CYS A 160 -2.49 -0.73 9.61
C CYS A 160 -1.28 -1.58 10.06
N SER A 161 -1.27 -2.00 11.33
CA SER A 161 -0.20 -2.84 11.88
C SER A 161 -0.09 -4.23 11.22
N VAL A 162 -1.18 -4.72 10.62
CA VAL A 162 -1.22 -6.02 9.94
C VAL A 162 -0.77 -5.91 8.48
N THR A 163 -0.84 -4.72 7.88
CA THR A 163 -0.62 -4.55 6.43
C THR A 163 0.74 -5.05 5.98
N CYS A 164 1.84 -4.64 6.62
CA CYS A 164 3.20 -5.12 6.28
C CYS A 164 3.34 -6.62 6.52
N GLY A 165 2.85 -7.12 7.65
CA GLY A 165 2.88 -8.54 7.98
C GLY A 165 2.09 -9.41 7.02
N ARG A 166 0.98 -8.92 6.48
CA ARG A 166 0.18 -9.61 5.47
C ARG A 166 0.96 -9.80 4.16
N VAL A 167 1.64 -8.76 3.70
CA VAL A 167 2.49 -8.84 2.50
C VAL A 167 3.63 -9.83 2.74
N SER A 168 4.33 -9.70 3.87
CA SER A 168 5.40 -10.61 4.26
C SER A 168 4.93 -12.06 4.31
N PHE A 169 3.80 -12.32 4.98
CA PHE A 169 3.23 -13.67 5.13
C PHE A 169 2.79 -14.28 3.79
N ALA A 170 2.03 -13.53 2.98
CA ALA A 170 1.49 -14.04 1.71
C ALA A 170 2.58 -14.36 0.66
N LEU A 171 3.73 -13.69 0.76
CA LEU A 171 4.88 -13.91 -0.12
C LEU A 171 5.96 -14.80 0.52
N GLY A 172 5.82 -15.18 1.79
CA GLY A 172 6.75 -16.03 2.53
C GLY A 172 8.07 -15.34 2.89
N LEU A 173 8.07 -14.01 3.04
CA LEU A 173 9.26 -13.22 3.31
C LEU A 173 9.68 -13.31 4.79
N GLN A 174 10.99 -13.25 5.06
CA GLN A 174 11.56 -13.43 6.41
C GLN A 174 12.32 -12.19 6.92
N GLY A 175 12.38 -11.12 6.14
CA GLY A 175 13.01 -9.87 6.57
C GLY A 175 12.16 -9.07 7.56
N PRO A 176 12.69 -7.97 8.10
CA PRO A 176 11.96 -7.08 9.00
C PRO A 176 10.73 -6.50 8.32
N CYS A 177 9.62 -6.32 9.06
CA CYS A 177 8.44 -5.71 8.52
C CYS A 177 7.87 -4.64 9.45
N ALA A 178 7.50 -3.48 8.88
CA ALA A 178 6.94 -2.36 9.61
C ALA A 178 5.93 -1.57 8.77
N SER A 179 4.85 -1.12 9.42
CA SER A 179 3.93 -0.14 8.86
C SER A 179 4.15 1.22 9.53
N TYR A 180 4.16 2.27 8.73
CA TYR A 180 4.39 3.64 9.16
C TYR A 180 3.17 4.49 8.82
N ASP A 181 2.65 5.16 9.84
CA ASP A 181 1.62 6.19 9.68
C ASP A 181 2.17 7.54 10.14
N THR A 182 2.59 8.32 9.19
CA THR A 182 3.05 9.71 9.35
C THR A 182 2.33 10.63 8.37
N ALA A 183 1.07 10.31 8.10
CA ALA A 183 0.20 11.01 7.15
C ALA A 183 0.87 11.13 5.75
N CYS A 184 0.97 12.32 5.18
CA CYS A 184 1.52 12.56 3.83
C CYS A 184 2.99 12.15 3.66
N SER A 185 3.75 12.00 4.74
CA SER A 185 5.16 11.57 4.72
C SER A 185 5.35 10.06 4.91
N ALA A 186 4.30 9.28 5.09
CA ALA A 186 4.39 7.86 5.47
C ALA A 186 5.25 7.04 4.48
N SER A 187 5.06 7.23 3.18
CA SER A 187 5.84 6.51 2.16
C SER A 187 7.33 6.88 2.19
N LEU A 188 7.67 8.14 2.49
CA LEU A 188 9.06 8.57 2.59
C LEU A 188 9.73 7.97 3.84
N VAL A 189 9.00 7.89 4.95
CA VAL A 189 9.49 7.26 6.19
C VAL A 189 9.65 5.75 5.99
N ALA A 190 8.73 5.09 5.30
CA ALA A 190 8.83 3.67 4.94
C ALA A 190 10.08 3.42 4.07
N ASN A 191 10.29 4.24 3.04
CA ASN A 191 11.49 4.14 2.20
C ASN A 191 12.77 4.34 3.00
N HIS A 192 12.80 5.33 3.92
CA HIS A 192 13.95 5.49 4.84
C HIS A 192 14.17 4.23 5.69
N GLY A 193 13.10 3.62 6.21
CA GLY A 193 13.17 2.36 6.95
C GLY A 193 13.81 1.23 6.13
N SER A 194 13.38 1.08 4.87
CA SER A 194 13.95 0.11 3.93
C SER A 194 15.44 0.32 3.70
N VAL A 195 15.84 1.55 3.41
CA VAL A 195 17.26 1.90 3.19
C VAL A 195 18.10 1.60 4.44
N ARG A 196 17.60 1.93 5.62
CA ARG A 196 18.32 1.66 6.87
C ARG A 196 18.43 0.17 7.19
N ALA A 197 17.40 -0.62 6.90
CA ALA A 197 17.43 -2.07 7.07
C ALA A 197 18.51 -2.72 6.16
N LEU A 198 18.59 -2.29 4.90
CA LEU A 198 19.62 -2.72 3.96
C LEU A 198 21.02 -2.32 4.43
N GLN A 199 21.24 -1.07 4.78
CA GLN A 199 22.54 -0.58 5.26
C GLN A 199 23.01 -1.25 6.54
N ARG A 200 22.11 -1.76 7.36
CA ARG A 200 22.43 -2.53 8.59
C ARG A 200 22.50 -4.03 8.36
N VAL A 201 22.32 -4.48 7.11
CA VAL A 201 22.33 -5.90 6.75
C VAL A 201 21.27 -6.70 7.53
N GLU A 202 20.11 -6.07 7.80
CA GLU A 202 18.97 -6.73 8.44
C GLU A 202 18.16 -7.53 7.41
N CYS A 203 18.33 -7.25 6.12
CA CYS A 203 17.75 -7.97 4.99
C CYS A 203 18.61 -7.80 3.73
N ASP A 204 18.41 -8.70 2.76
CA ASP A 204 19.15 -8.71 1.49
C ASP A 204 18.50 -7.79 0.44
N ALA A 205 17.20 -7.58 0.57
CA ALA A 205 16.40 -6.66 -0.24
C ALA A 205 15.25 -6.09 0.61
N ALA A 206 14.65 -4.99 0.18
CA ALA A 206 13.49 -4.40 0.85
C ALA A 206 12.48 -3.85 -0.17
N MET A 207 11.21 -3.82 0.21
CA MET A 207 10.11 -3.24 -0.54
C MET A 207 9.27 -2.31 0.34
#